data_173251031d837ef126460d223c2a3313
#
_entry.id   173251031d837ef126460d223c2a3313
#
_cell.length_a   1.000
_cell.length_b   1.000
_cell.length_c   1.000
_cell.angle_alpha   90.00
_cell.angle_beta   90.00
_cell.angle_gamma   90.00
#
_symmetry.space_group_name_H-M   'P 1'
#
loop_
_entity.id
_entity.type
_entity.pdbx_description
1 polymer ?
#
loop_
_entity_poly.entity_id
_entity_poly.type
_entity_poly.pdbx_seq_one_letter_code
_entity_poly.pdbx_strand_id
1 'polypeptide(L)'
;MKVLQVCIKPPYPKVDGGCMAMAAVTESLLIGKHQVKCLTMATHKHRFQPDKIPQRIVDDARIEAVEIDTRIKAFDVVVNLFSSNSYNIERFEDEDFEAKLISILEVEQYDTVILESLFCAPYIASIRKVSSAKIIVRAHNVEFQIWEGLAHGEASFIKKQYLKILAKRLKTYEIQALNKADEILCITEEDKYKFEQLGVITTIEVLPIGMNIKALPYKPPKSTSVWMYHVGAMDWEPNIEGINWFVDNIWPLLNEQFPELKCHLAGRKMPEYLKEQSKGNLIIEAEVESMKDFTLDKNVAVIPLLSGSGLRVKIVEALALGKVVVTTSIGAMGIPYSDGKNMLIANSPEEFVSQIQKLMEKPILLKNISKGARKLAESEFDLHNLSTKLTYFCQTKS
;
A
#
# COMPACT_ATOMS: atom_id res chain seq x y z
N MET A 1 13.74 -18.33 14.27
CA MET A 1 13.40 -17.28 15.25
C MET A 1 11.91 -17.31 15.52
N LYS A 2 11.52 -16.76 16.68
CA LYS A 2 10.13 -16.51 17.03
C LYS A 2 9.83 -15.03 16.83
N VAL A 3 8.84 -14.70 16.02
CA VAL A 3 8.47 -13.33 15.68
C VAL A 3 7.02 -13.06 16.07
N LEU A 4 6.79 -12.00 16.83
CA LEU A 4 5.47 -11.47 17.10
C LEU A 4 5.19 -10.31 16.13
N GLN A 5 4.20 -10.46 15.27
CA GLN A 5 3.71 -9.41 14.38
C GLN A 5 2.47 -8.75 15.01
N VAL A 6 2.52 -7.45 15.22
CA VAL A 6 1.43 -6.65 15.81
C VAL A 6 0.83 -5.76 14.73
N CYS A 7 -0.44 -6.00 14.38
CA CYS A 7 -1.11 -5.37 13.25
C CYS A 7 -2.23 -4.41 13.68
N ILE A 8 -2.33 -3.26 13.03
CA ILE A 8 -3.40 -2.26 13.29
C ILE A 8 -4.79 -2.66 12.77
N LYS A 9 -4.83 -3.70 11.94
CA LYS A 9 -6.04 -4.30 11.37
C LYS A 9 -5.71 -5.70 10.87
N PRO A 10 -6.70 -6.58 10.70
CA PRO A 10 -6.45 -7.93 10.20
C PRO A 10 -5.73 -7.92 8.84
N PRO A 11 -4.60 -8.65 8.70
CA PRO A 11 -3.90 -8.75 7.43
C PRO A 11 -4.69 -9.56 6.38
N TYR A 12 -5.68 -10.32 6.83
CA TYR A 12 -6.55 -11.13 5.99
C TYR A 12 -8.03 -10.88 6.32
N PRO A 13 -8.91 -10.94 5.28
CA PRO A 13 -8.61 -11.02 3.85
C PRO A 13 -7.86 -9.80 3.33
N LYS A 14 -7.09 -9.94 2.24
CA LYS A 14 -6.26 -8.88 1.63
C LYS A 14 -7.13 -7.87 0.87
N VAL A 15 -7.92 -7.07 1.59
CA VAL A 15 -8.93 -6.17 1.01
C VAL A 15 -8.39 -4.81 0.55
N ASP A 16 -7.23 -4.41 1.03
CA ASP A 16 -6.58 -3.15 0.67
C ASP A 16 -5.04 -3.27 0.73
N GLY A 17 -4.34 -2.21 0.28
CA GLY A 17 -2.88 -2.18 0.26
C GLY A 17 -2.22 -2.38 1.62
N GLY A 18 -2.81 -1.86 2.71
CA GLY A 18 -2.30 -2.06 4.07
C GLY A 18 -2.43 -3.52 4.52
N CYS A 19 -3.58 -4.17 4.27
CA CYS A 19 -3.75 -5.60 4.53
C CYS A 19 -2.74 -6.43 3.71
N MET A 20 -2.53 -6.08 2.43
CA MET A 20 -1.55 -6.74 1.58
C MET A 20 -0.12 -6.58 2.10
N ALA A 21 0.23 -5.39 2.58
CA ALA A 21 1.55 -5.12 3.15
C ALA A 21 1.82 -5.95 4.40
N MET A 22 0.87 -6.01 5.34
CA MET A 22 0.98 -6.81 6.56
C MET A 22 0.98 -8.31 6.27
N ALA A 23 0.11 -8.79 5.37
CA ALA A 23 0.09 -10.17 4.94
C ALA A 23 1.40 -10.60 4.26
N ALA A 24 2.02 -9.70 3.47
CA ALA A 24 3.30 -9.96 2.85
C ALA A 24 4.42 -10.19 3.88
N VAL A 25 4.41 -9.48 5.01
CA VAL A 25 5.34 -9.72 6.13
C VAL A 25 5.07 -11.10 6.75
N THR A 26 3.82 -11.41 7.09
CA THR A 26 3.43 -12.74 7.60
C THR A 26 3.93 -13.85 6.68
N GLU A 27 3.62 -13.77 5.38
CA GLU A 27 4.01 -14.77 4.39
C GLU A 27 5.54 -14.86 4.21
N SER A 28 6.25 -13.71 4.24
CA SER A 28 7.71 -13.67 4.16
C SER A 28 8.37 -14.36 5.36
N LEU A 29 7.85 -14.13 6.57
CA LEU A 29 8.33 -14.81 7.78
C LEU A 29 8.10 -16.32 7.72
N LEU A 30 6.93 -16.76 7.25
CA LEU A 30 6.63 -18.18 7.08
C LEU A 30 7.49 -18.84 6.01
N ILE A 31 7.77 -18.14 4.89
CA ILE A 31 8.73 -18.60 3.87
C ILE A 31 10.13 -18.76 4.47
N GLY A 32 10.54 -17.83 5.34
CA GLY A 32 11.79 -17.88 6.10
C GLY A 32 11.81 -18.94 7.19
N LYS A 33 10.77 -19.76 7.32
CA LYS A 33 10.60 -20.81 8.35
C LYS A 33 10.70 -20.28 9.78
N HIS A 34 10.21 -19.07 10.02
CA HIS A 34 10.10 -18.52 11.36
C HIS A 34 8.81 -18.98 12.03
N GLN A 35 8.84 -19.09 13.37
CA GLN A 35 7.64 -19.25 14.16
C GLN A 35 6.98 -17.88 14.29
N VAL A 36 5.76 -17.76 13.78
CA VAL A 36 5.04 -16.48 13.73
C VAL A 36 3.85 -16.52 14.66
N LYS A 37 3.66 -15.47 15.41
CA LYS A 37 2.42 -15.12 16.09
C LYS A 37 1.97 -13.78 15.56
N CYS A 38 0.72 -13.67 15.11
CA CYS A 38 0.12 -12.41 14.69
C CYS A 38 -0.96 -11.99 15.69
N LEU A 39 -0.79 -10.83 16.33
CA LEU A 39 -1.81 -10.17 17.13
C LEU A 39 -2.33 -8.97 16.33
N THR A 40 -3.63 -8.89 16.10
CA THR A 40 -4.23 -7.82 15.31
C THR A 40 -5.35 -7.10 16.04
N MET A 41 -5.43 -5.79 15.82
CA MET A 41 -6.61 -5.01 16.19
C MET A 41 -7.74 -5.33 15.21
N ALA A 42 -8.95 -5.55 15.70
CA ALA A 42 -10.16 -5.63 14.89
C ALA A 42 -10.99 -4.37 15.12
N THR A 43 -11.45 -3.72 14.06
CA THR A 43 -12.22 -2.47 14.18
C THR A 43 -13.57 -2.60 13.46
N HIS A 44 -14.48 -1.66 13.69
CA HIS A 44 -15.76 -1.65 12.98
C HIS A 44 -15.62 -1.61 11.44
N LYS A 45 -14.54 -1.05 10.92
CA LYS A 45 -14.22 -1.02 9.46
C LYS A 45 -13.52 -2.29 8.98
N HIS A 46 -12.67 -2.85 9.82
CA HIS A 46 -11.84 -4.01 9.51
C HIS A 46 -12.09 -5.11 10.56
N ARG A 47 -13.22 -5.82 10.40
CA ARG A 47 -13.59 -6.91 11.30
C ARG A 47 -12.68 -8.11 11.09
N PHE A 48 -12.38 -8.83 12.16
CA PHE A 48 -11.71 -10.11 12.07
C PHE A 48 -12.67 -11.17 11.52
N GLN A 49 -12.28 -11.84 10.43
CA GLN A 49 -13.09 -12.82 9.71
C GLN A 49 -12.28 -14.11 9.52
N PRO A 50 -12.16 -14.94 10.55
CA PRO A 50 -11.30 -16.13 10.53
C PRO A 50 -11.69 -17.13 9.43
N ASP A 51 -12.97 -17.22 9.10
CA ASP A 51 -13.53 -18.05 8.02
C ASP A 51 -13.02 -17.66 6.61
N LYS A 52 -12.55 -16.43 6.44
CA LYS A 52 -11.97 -15.92 5.18
C LYS A 52 -10.43 -15.97 5.13
N ILE A 53 -9.80 -16.48 6.17
CA ILE A 53 -8.35 -16.65 6.21
C ILE A 53 -8.01 -18.06 5.70
N PRO A 54 -7.04 -18.21 4.79
CA PRO A 54 -6.58 -19.55 4.40
C PRO A 54 -6.15 -20.36 5.64
N GLN A 55 -6.68 -21.57 5.81
CA GLN A 55 -6.45 -22.40 7.01
C GLN A 55 -4.96 -22.52 7.35
N ARG A 56 -4.12 -22.76 6.34
CA ARG A 56 -2.67 -22.80 6.50
C ARG A 56 -2.10 -21.55 7.21
N ILE A 57 -2.62 -20.37 6.90
CA ILE A 57 -2.15 -19.13 7.52
C ILE A 57 -2.63 -19.02 8.97
N VAL A 58 -3.85 -19.47 9.24
CA VAL A 58 -4.38 -19.52 10.63
C VAL A 58 -3.48 -20.39 11.50
N ASP A 59 -3.14 -21.57 11.01
CA ASP A 59 -2.33 -22.56 11.75
C ASP A 59 -0.88 -22.09 11.91
N ASP A 60 -0.25 -21.64 10.81
CA ASP A 60 1.17 -21.31 10.78
C ASP A 60 1.48 -19.96 11.45
N ALA A 61 0.58 -18.96 11.35
CA ALA A 61 0.78 -17.62 11.90
C ALA A 61 0.03 -17.36 13.22
N ARG A 62 -0.74 -18.32 13.71
CA ARG A 62 -1.44 -18.28 15.01
C ARG A 62 -2.13 -16.92 15.26
N ILE A 63 -2.98 -16.50 14.30
CA ILE A 63 -3.57 -15.15 14.31
C ILE A 63 -4.62 -15.03 15.41
N GLU A 64 -4.46 -14.03 16.26
CA GLU A 64 -5.45 -13.63 17.27
C GLU A 64 -5.83 -12.16 17.07
N ALA A 65 -7.08 -11.83 17.38
CA ALA A 65 -7.60 -10.46 17.24
C ALA A 65 -8.22 -9.97 18.55
N VAL A 66 -8.07 -8.68 18.81
CA VAL A 66 -8.77 -7.95 19.87
C VAL A 66 -9.62 -6.87 19.21
N GLU A 67 -10.90 -6.79 19.57
CA GLU A 67 -11.79 -5.75 19.06
C GLU A 67 -11.52 -4.42 19.78
N ILE A 68 -11.27 -3.36 19.01
CA ILE A 68 -11.06 -2.01 19.53
C ILE A 68 -11.99 -0.99 18.88
N ASP A 69 -12.35 0.05 19.61
CA ASP A 69 -13.21 1.14 19.11
C ASP A 69 -12.38 2.35 18.65
N THR A 70 -12.11 2.42 17.36
CA THR A 70 -11.37 3.52 16.74
C THR A 70 -12.26 4.63 16.16
N ARG A 71 -13.57 4.66 16.48
CA ARG A 71 -14.51 5.66 15.97
C ARG A 71 -14.17 7.05 16.51
N ILE A 72 -14.34 8.05 15.64
CA ILE A 72 -14.17 9.45 16.04
C ILE A 72 -15.38 9.86 16.89
N LYS A 73 -15.13 10.25 18.13
CA LYS A 73 -16.14 10.77 19.05
C LYS A 73 -16.00 12.30 19.11
N ALA A 74 -17.08 13.01 18.87
CA ALA A 74 -17.07 14.49 18.82
C ALA A 74 -16.56 15.11 20.13
N PHE A 75 -16.89 14.51 21.26
CA PHE A 75 -16.42 14.97 22.58
C PHE A 75 -14.91 14.84 22.69
N ASP A 76 -14.32 13.70 22.29
CA ASP A 76 -12.90 13.47 22.37
C ASP A 76 -12.10 14.42 21.46
N VAL A 77 -12.67 14.78 20.30
CA VAL A 77 -12.10 15.80 19.41
C VAL A 77 -11.97 17.15 20.11
N VAL A 78 -13.02 17.58 20.85
CA VAL A 78 -13.01 18.85 21.58
C VAL A 78 -12.01 18.79 22.73
N VAL A 79 -12.00 17.72 23.51
CA VAL A 79 -11.04 17.53 24.62
C VAL A 79 -9.60 17.53 24.10
N ASN A 80 -9.34 16.84 22.99
CA ASN A 80 -8.02 16.77 22.38
C ASN A 80 -7.51 18.13 21.88
N LEU A 81 -8.37 19.10 21.54
CA LEU A 81 -7.94 20.47 21.21
C LEU A 81 -7.12 21.10 22.33
N PHE A 82 -7.45 20.78 23.58
CA PHE A 82 -6.74 21.26 24.78
C PHE A 82 -5.57 20.36 25.24
N SER A 83 -5.33 19.25 24.55
CA SER A 83 -4.23 18.32 24.76
C SER A 83 -3.05 18.65 23.85
N SER A 84 -1.85 18.18 24.19
CA SER A 84 -0.68 18.16 23.31
C SER A 84 -0.57 16.88 22.47
N ASN A 85 -1.39 15.87 22.78
CA ASN A 85 -1.33 14.55 22.19
C ASN A 85 -1.89 14.49 20.77
N SER A 86 -1.50 13.49 20.02
CA SER A 86 -2.07 13.21 18.70
C SER A 86 -3.33 12.37 18.84
N TYR A 87 -4.50 12.97 18.62
CA TYR A 87 -5.79 12.25 18.62
C TYR A 87 -5.81 11.05 17.66
N ASN A 88 -5.04 11.15 16.58
CA ASN A 88 -4.92 10.06 15.62
C ASN A 88 -4.30 8.81 16.24
N ILE A 89 -3.40 8.98 17.21
CA ILE A 89 -2.72 7.90 17.93
C ILE A 89 -3.59 7.40 19.09
N GLU A 90 -4.10 8.28 19.93
CA GLU A 90 -4.91 7.94 21.12
C GLU A 90 -6.05 6.96 20.81
N ARG A 91 -6.64 7.03 19.61
CA ARG A 91 -7.70 6.10 19.19
C ARG A 91 -7.25 4.64 19.00
N PHE A 92 -5.95 4.39 18.97
CA PHE A 92 -5.37 3.06 18.85
C PHE A 92 -4.72 2.59 20.17
N GLU A 93 -4.81 3.39 21.22
CA GLU A 93 -4.43 2.98 22.57
C GLU A 93 -5.63 2.34 23.23
N ASP A 94 -5.52 1.03 23.54
CA ASP A 94 -6.60 0.21 24.07
C ASP A 94 -6.06 -0.72 25.13
N GLU A 95 -6.68 -0.70 26.33
CA GLU A 95 -6.21 -1.45 27.50
C GLU A 95 -6.34 -2.98 27.33
N ASP A 96 -7.40 -3.44 26.67
CA ASP A 96 -7.62 -4.86 26.42
C ASP A 96 -6.60 -5.40 25.41
N PHE A 97 -6.29 -4.60 24.39
CA PHE A 97 -5.24 -4.93 23.42
C PHE A 97 -3.87 -4.97 24.10
N GLU A 98 -3.55 -3.98 24.92
CA GLU A 98 -2.29 -3.94 25.69
C GLU A 98 -2.16 -5.13 26.63
N ALA A 99 -3.20 -5.45 27.40
CA ALA A 99 -3.21 -6.60 28.32
C ALA A 99 -3.00 -7.92 27.54
N LYS A 100 -3.64 -8.07 26.38
CA LYS A 100 -3.45 -9.26 25.55
C LYS A 100 -2.03 -9.34 24.99
N LEU A 101 -1.47 -8.24 24.54
CA LEU A 101 -0.08 -8.16 24.04
C LEU A 101 0.92 -8.54 25.14
N ILE A 102 0.76 -8.00 26.34
CA ILE A 102 1.61 -8.33 27.49
C ILE A 102 1.48 -9.81 27.83
N SER A 103 0.28 -10.34 27.91
CA SER A 103 0.06 -11.76 28.22
C SER A 103 0.75 -12.70 27.24
N ILE A 104 0.80 -12.35 25.95
CA ILE A 104 1.51 -13.13 24.93
C ILE A 104 3.02 -13.11 25.18
N LEU A 105 3.58 -11.94 25.53
CA LEU A 105 5.02 -11.76 25.75
C LEU A 105 5.49 -12.38 27.08
N GLU A 106 4.65 -12.48 28.08
CA GLU A 106 4.95 -13.15 29.34
C GLU A 106 4.93 -14.69 29.24
N VAL A 107 4.06 -15.22 28.38
CA VAL A 107 3.94 -16.68 28.16
C VAL A 107 5.02 -17.22 27.24
N GLU A 108 5.42 -16.46 26.22
CA GLU A 108 6.38 -16.91 25.21
C GLU A 108 7.42 -15.83 24.90
N GLN A 109 8.70 -16.22 24.88
CA GLN A 109 9.79 -15.33 24.49
C GLN A 109 9.88 -15.22 22.96
N TYR A 110 9.96 -13.99 22.47
CA TYR A 110 10.14 -13.66 21.06
C TYR A 110 11.50 -13.04 20.83
N ASP A 111 12.10 -13.34 19.67
CA ASP A 111 13.37 -12.73 19.23
C ASP A 111 13.11 -11.31 18.71
N THR A 112 11.97 -11.12 18.04
CA THR A 112 11.60 -9.84 17.39
C THR A 112 10.09 -9.58 17.52
N VAL A 113 9.74 -8.32 17.77
CA VAL A 113 8.38 -7.79 17.67
C VAL A 113 8.34 -6.81 16.51
N ILE A 114 7.50 -7.07 15.50
CA ILE A 114 7.26 -6.17 14.37
C ILE A 114 5.94 -5.44 14.58
N LEU A 115 6.02 -4.11 14.70
CA LEU A 115 4.87 -3.22 14.83
C LEU A 115 4.48 -2.70 13.45
N GLU A 116 3.35 -3.18 12.93
CA GLU A 116 2.86 -2.85 11.58
C GLU A 116 2.11 -1.53 11.57
N SER A 117 2.83 -0.44 11.45
CA SER A 117 2.42 0.96 11.43
C SER A 117 2.79 1.74 12.69
N LEU A 118 2.92 3.06 12.51
CA LEU A 118 3.08 4.04 13.60
C LEU A 118 2.02 3.89 14.71
N PHE A 119 0.79 3.52 14.34
CA PHE A 119 -0.32 3.38 15.29
C PHE A 119 -0.18 2.19 16.27
N CYS A 120 0.79 1.31 16.06
CA CYS A 120 1.19 0.29 17.04
C CYS A 120 2.32 0.77 17.98
N ALA A 121 2.94 1.93 17.70
CA ALA A 121 4.07 2.43 18.49
C ALA A 121 3.74 2.82 19.95
N PRO A 122 2.50 3.15 20.35
CA PRO A 122 2.18 3.37 21.76
C PRO A 122 2.59 2.21 22.67
N TYR A 123 2.52 0.99 22.16
CA TYR A 123 2.81 -0.24 22.91
C TYR A 123 4.30 -0.53 23.11
N ILE A 124 5.23 0.25 22.50
CA ILE A 124 6.68 0.05 22.64
C ILE A 124 7.10 0.05 24.12
N ALA A 125 6.59 0.99 24.91
CA ALA A 125 6.95 1.11 26.31
C ALA A 125 6.51 -0.13 27.14
N SER A 126 5.34 -0.67 26.85
CA SER A 126 4.80 -1.85 27.53
C SER A 126 5.52 -3.13 27.13
N ILE A 127 5.87 -3.26 25.86
CA ILE A 127 6.70 -4.37 25.36
C ILE A 127 8.06 -4.36 26.07
N ARG A 128 8.73 -3.20 26.17
CA ARG A 128 10.04 -3.08 26.83
C ARG A 128 10.02 -3.45 28.31
N LYS A 129 8.89 -3.35 29.01
CA LYS A 129 8.79 -3.72 30.42
C LYS A 129 8.84 -5.25 30.63
N VAL A 130 8.37 -6.03 29.66
CA VAL A 130 8.17 -7.48 29.82
C VAL A 130 9.00 -8.32 28.83
N SER A 131 9.65 -7.70 27.85
CA SER A 131 10.38 -8.41 26.81
C SER A 131 11.67 -7.67 26.39
N SER A 132 12.73 -8.45 26.12
CA SER A 132 13.99 -7.99 25.53
C SER A 132 14.02 -8.17 23.99
N ALA A 133 12.89 -8.52 23.37
CA ALA A 133 12.80 -8.69 21.92
C ALA A 133 13.20 -7.42 21.18
N LYS A 134 13.85 -7.58 20.03
CA LYS A 134 14.09 -6.48 19.10
C LYS A 134 12.76 -5.91 18.61
N ILE A 135 12.57 -4.60 18.72
CA ILE A 135 11.37 -3.92 18.24
C ILE A 135 11.64 -3.24 16.91
N ILE A 136 10.94 -3.72 15.88
CA ILE A 136 10.97 -3.14 14.54
C ILE A 136 9.64 -2.41 14.31
N VAL A 137 9.69 -1.13 13.93
CA VAL A 137 8.50 -0.41 13.46
C VAL A 137 8.50 -0.41 11.93
N ARG A 138 7.44 -0.98 11.35
CA ARG A 138 7.24 -0.91 9.92
C ARG A 138 6.40 0.30 9.55
N ALA A 139 7.06 1.34 9.03
CA ALA A 139 6.41 2.57 8.59
C ALA A 139 5.80 2.36 7.20
N HIS A 140 4.47 2.30 7.13
CA HIS A 140 3.75 2.11 5.87
C HIS A 140 3.70 3.38 5.03
N ASN A 141 3.76 4.55 5.67
CA ASN A 141 3.77 5.88 5.09
C ASN A 141 4.50 6.84 6.05
N VAL A 142 4.75 8.04 5.59
CA VAL A 142 4.99 9.20 6.46
C VAL A 142 3.63 9.75 6.86
N GLU A 143 3.11 9.30 8.01
CA GLU A 143 1.70 9.45 8.38
C GLU A 143 1.24 10.92 8.48
N PHE A 144 2.06 11.81 9.06
CA PHE A 144 1.67 13.22 9.18
C PHE A 144 1.48 13.91 7.82
N GLN A 145 2.18 13.47 6.76
CA GLN A 145 2.04 14.07 5.41
C GLN A 145 0.69 13.77 4.79
N ILE A 146 0.06 12.64 5.15
CA ILE A 146 -1.31 12.34 4.73
C ILE A 146 -2.27 13.41 5.28
N TRP A 147 -2.08 13.78 6.55
CA TRP A 147 -2.90 14.80 7.21
C TRP A 147 -2.60 16.21 6.72
N GLU A 148 -1.35 16.52 6.37
CA GLU A 148 -0.99 17.77 5.69
C GLU A 148 -1.68 17.86 4.32
N GLY A 149 -1.67 16.78 3.55
CA GLY A 149 -2.38 16.70 2.27
C GLY A 149 -3.90 16.95 2.41
N LEU A 150 -4.54 16.28 3.40
CA LEU A 150 -5.96 16.52 3.70
C LEU A 150 -6.22 17.97 4.11
N ALA A 151 -5.33 18.58 4.88
CA ALA A 151 -5.46 19.99 5.25
C ALA A 151 -5.33 20.93 4.04
N HIS A 152 -4.50 20.60 3.07
CA HIS A 152 -4.35 21.39 1.84
C HIS A 152 -5.61 21.37 0.99
N GLY A 153 -6.26 20.21 0.82
CA GLY A 153 -7.46 20.01 0.02
C GLY A 153 -8.76 20.50 0.70
N GLU A 154 -8.72 20.80 2.01
CA GLU A 154 -9.93 21.18 2.77
C GLU A 154 -10.36 22.61 2.48
N ALA A 155 -11.63 22.77 2.06
CA ALA A 155 -12.24 24.06 1.73
C ALA A 155 -12.66 24.86 2.97
N SER A 156 -13.10 24.18 4.05
CA SER A 156 -13.52 24.84 5.29
C SER A 156 -12.32 25.36 6.06
N PHE A 157 -12.25 26.69 6.29
CA PHE A 157 -11.14 27.31 7.01
C PHE A 157 -10.93 26.71 8.42
N ILE A 158 -12.00 26.53 9.19
CA ILE A 158 -11.93 26.00 10.56
C ILE A 158 -11.40 24.57 10.56
N LYS A 159 -11.95 23.72 9.69
CA LYS A 159 -11.53 22.32 9.55
C LYS A 159 -10.09 22.22 9.05
N LYS A 160 -9.69 23.07 8.10
CA LYS A 160 -8.32 23.19 7.62
C LYS A 160 -7.33 23.50 8.74
N GLN A 161 -7.64 24.47 9.62
CA GLN A 161 -6.77 24.80 10.77
C GLN A 161 -6.67 23.63 11.75
N TYR A 162 -7.80 22.96 12.01
CA TYR A 162 -7.79 21.77 12.86
C TYR A 162 -6.92 20.64 12.28
N LEU A 163 -7.06 20.33 11.00
CA LEU A 163 -6.22 19.32 10.32
C LEU A 163 -4.72 19.66 10.36
N LYS A 164 -4.36 20.94 10.24
CA LYS A 164 -2.98 21.39 10.40
C LYS A 164 -2.45 21.14 11.81
N ILE A 165 -3.25 21.38 12.84
CA ILE A 165 -2.88 21.09 14.24
C ILE A 165 -2.65 19.59 14.42
N LEU A 166 -3.58 18.75 13.92
CA LEU A 166 -3.44 17.30 13.96
C LEU A 166 -2.17 16.81 13.24
N ALA A 167 -1.89 17.32 12.05
CA ALA A 167 -0.70 16.97 11.29
C ALA A 167 0.59 17.35 12.04
N LYS A 168 0.65 18.56 12.63
CA LYS A 168 1.79 19.01 13.41
C LYS A 168 2.05 18.13 14.64
N ARG A 169 1.01 17.79 15.39
CA ARG A 169 1.11 16.92 16.57
C ARG A 169 1.54 15.51 16.17
N LEU A 170 0.94 14.98 15.11
CA LEU A 170 1.29 13.67 14.59
C LEU A 170 2.76 13.64 14.12
N LYS A 171 3.25 14.68 13.45
CA LYS A 171 4.66 14.79 13.05
C LYS A 171 5.61 14.68 14.25
N THR A 172 5.33 15.43 15.31
CA THR A 172 6.16 15.38 16.52
C THR A 172 6.14 14.00 17.16
N TYR A 173 4.95 13.41 17.27
CA TYR A 173 4.80 12.07 17.82
C TYR A 173 5.52 11.01 16.95
N GLU A 174 5.36 11.06 15.62
CA GLU A 174 5.93 10.09 14.68
C GLU A 174 7.44 10.03 14.81
N ILE A 175 8.12 11.17 14.79
CA ILE A 175 9.58 11.25 14.97
C ILE A 175 10.00 10.67 16.34
N GLN A 176 9.31 11.04 17.41
CA GLN A 176 9.62 10.56 18.76
C GLN A 176 9.38 9.06 18.92
N ALA A 177 8.29 8.54 18.35
CA ALA A 177 7.93 7.14 18.44
C ALA A 177 8.88 6.25 17.64
N LEU A 178 9.25 6.68 16.43
CA LEU A 178 10.21 5.96 15.58
C LEU A 178 11.59 5.87 16.25
N ASN A 179 12.02 6.92 16.97
CA ASN A 179 13.29 6.92 17.71
C ASN A 179 13.28 6.04 18.98
N LYS A 180 12.15 5.42 19.34
CA LYS A 180 12.08 4.42 20.44
C LYS A 180 12.21 2.97 19.96
N ALA A 181 12.12 2.74 18.64
CA ALA A 181 12.33 1.44 18.05
C ALA A 181 13.83 1.09 17.94
N ASP A 182 14.15 -0.19 17.77
CA ASP A 182 15.51 -0.64 17.48
C ASP A 182 15.84 -0.48 16.00
N GLU A 183 14.82 -0.63 15.14
CA GLU A 183 14.97 -0.47 13.69
C GLU A 183 13.63 -0.06 13.06
N ILE A 184 13.70 0.63 11.94
CA ILE A 184 12.54 1.07 11.17
C ILE A 184 12.62 0.44 9.77
N LEU A 185 11.51 -0.14 9.30
CA LEU A 185 11.38 -0.63 7.94
C LEU A 185 10.38 0.22 7.17
N CYS A 186 10.85 1.09 6.30
CA CYS A 186 10.02 1.86 5.37
C CYS A 186 9.61 1.00 4.16
N ILE A 187 8.54 1.37 3.48
CA ILE A 187 8.10 0.71 2.24
C ILE A 187 8.87 1.25 1.03
N THR A 188 9.29 2.52 1.07
CA THR A 188 9.96 3.20 -0.06
C THR A 188 11.25 3.90 0.36
N GLU A 189 12.17 4.07 -0.58
CA GLU A 189 13.40 4.87 -0.36
C GLU A 189 13.08 6.35 -0.12
N GLU A 190 12.00 6.86 -0.72
CA GLU A 190 11.55 8.22 -0.50
C GLU A 190 11.11 8.45 0.94
N ASP A 191 10.39 7.49 1.55
CA ASP A 191 9.96 7.59 2.93
C ASP A 191 11.16 7.48 3.88
N LYS A 192 12.12 6.58 3.61
CA LYS A 192 13.39 6.51 4.33
C LYS A 192 14.10 7.87 4.32
N TYR A 193 14.33 8.42 3.13
CA TYR A 193 14.98 9.72 2.99
C TYR A 193 14.25 10.84 3.74
N LYS A 194 12.91 10.86 3.70
CA LYS A 194 12.11 11.85 4.44
C LYS A 194 12.31 11.74 5.96
N PHE A 195 12.27 10.52 6.52
CA PHE A 195 12.49 10.33 7.95
C PHE A 195 13.90 10.73 8.36
N GLU A 196 14.93 10.44 7.57
CA GLU A 196 16.30 10.91 7.80
C GLU A 196 16.37 12.44 7.82
N GLN A 197 15.74 13.13 6.86
CA GLN A 197 15.66 14.60 6.82
C GLN A 197 14.88 15.21 8.00
N LEU A 198 13.94 14.45 8.58
CA LEU A 198 13.17 14.87 9.75
C LEU A 198 13.90 14.65 11.08
N GLY A 199 15.11 14.10 11.06
CA GLY A 199 15.93 13.89 12.26
C GLY A 199 15.59 12.60 13.01
N VAL A 200 15.06 11.59 12.34
CA VAL A 200 14.98 10.23 12.87
C VAL A 200 16.40 9.65 12.91
N ILE A 201 16.84 9.22 14.09
CA ILE A 201 18.21 8.73 14.36
C ILE A 201 18.29 7.20 14.40
N THR A 202 17.16 6.53 14.58
CA THR A 202 17.08 5.06 14.50
C THR A 202 17.43 4.58 13.09
N THR A 203 18.11 3.46 12.99
CA THR A 203 18.45 2.84 11.70
C THR A 203 17.18 2.60 10.87
N ILE A 204 17.19 3.08 9.63
CA ILE A 204 16.06 2.95 8.70
C ILE A 204 16.50 2.11 7.51
N GLU A 205 15.75 1.05 7.24
CA GLU A 205 15.94 0.19 6.08
C GLU A 205 14.67 0.14 5.21
N VAL A 206 14.79 -0.34 3.99
CA VAL A 206 13.64 -0.42 3.07
C VAL A 206 13.24 -1.87 2.81
N LEU A 207 11.99 -2.16 3.16
CA LEU A 207 11.32 -3.42 2.87
C LEU A 207 10.01 -3.12 2.13
N PRO A 208 9.98 -3.19 0.78
CA PRO A 208 8.77 -2.92 0.01
C PRO A 208 7.67 -3.97 0.25
N ILE A 209 6.50 -3.74 -0.36
CA ILE A 209 5.39 -4.71 -0.30
C ILE A 209 5.73 -5.91 -1.16
N GLY A 210 5.71 -7.10 -0.56
CA GLY A 210 5.97 -8.35 -1.25
C GLY A 210 4.74 -8.96 -1.92
N MET A 211 4.98 -9.70 -3.00
CA MET A 211 3.96 -10.45 -3.72
C MET A 211 4.52 -11.81 -4.14
N ASN A 212 3.68 -12.84 -4.13
CA ASN A 212 4.07 -14.15 -4.65
C ASN A 212 4.10 -14.11 -6.19
N ILE A 213 5.18 -13.55 -6.72
CA ILE A 213 5.35 -13.33 -8.17
C ILE A 213 5.35 -14.66 -8.93
N LYS A 214 5.92 -15.72 -8.34
CA LYS A 214 6.00 -17.05 -8.98
C LYS A 214 4.63 -17.68 -9.18
N ALA A 215 3.65 -17.36 -8.33
CA ALA A 215 2.28 -17.83 -8.48
C ALA A 215 1.48 -17.07 -9.56
N LEU A 216 1.99 -15.91 -10.02
CA LEU A 216 1.33 -15.11 -11.04
C LEU A 216 1.80 -15.52 -12.44
N PRO A 217 0.88 -15.88 -13.34
CA PRO A 217 1.24 -16.28 -14.69
C PRO A 217 1.81 -15.09 -15.46
N TYR A 218 2.98 -15.28 -16.05
CA TYR A 218 3.53 -14.33 -17.00
C TYR A 218 3.47 -14.93 -18.40
N LYS A 219 2.81 -14.20 -19.29
CA LYS A 219 2.82 -14.50 -20.73
C LYS A 219 3.19 -13.23 -21.47
N PRO A 220 4.32 -13.20 -22.20
CA PRO A 220 4.65 -12.07 -23.06
C PRO A 220 3.48 -11.74 -23.99
N PRO A 221 3.20 -10.46 -24.28
CA PRO A 221 2.17 -10.08 -25.23
C PRO A 221 2.36 -10.80 -26.56
N LYS A 222 1.36 -11.58 -26.98
CA LYS A 222 1.37 -12.26 -28.28
C LYS A 222 0.85 -11.36 -29.38
N SER A 223 -0.10 -10.50 -29.05
CA SER A 223 -0.72 -9.56 -29.96
C SER A 223 0.15 -8.31 -30.13
N THR A 224 0.11 -7.74 -31.32
CA THR A 224 0.64 -6.41 -31.63
C THR A 224 -0.35 -5.30 -31.28
N SER A 225 -1.63 -5.66 -31.00
CA SER A 225 -2.66 -4.70 -30.62
C SER A 225 -2.53 -4.29 -29.15
N VAL A 226 -2.66 -3.00 -28.91
CA VAL A 226 -2.73 -2.43 -27.56
C VAL A 226 -4.17 -2.56 -27.06
N TRP A 227 -4.32 -3.15 -25.86
CA TRP A 227 -5.58 -3.15 -25.12
C TRP A 227 -5.31 -2.63 -23.72
N MET A 228 -5.82 -1.44 -23.44
CA MET A 228 -5.62 -0.75 -22.18
C MET A 228 -6.63 -1.19 -21.13
N TYR A 229 -6.24 -1.07 -19.87
CA TYR A 229 -7.15 -1.23 -18.75
C TYR A 229 -6.74 -0.37 -17.55
N HIS A 230 -7.72 -0.10 -16.70
CA HIS A 230 -7.54 0.38 -15.34
C HIS A 230 -8.41 -0.43 -14.37
N VAL A 231 -7.87 -0.72 -13.17
CA VAL A 231 -8.69 -1.22 -12.05
C VAL A 231 -8.35 -0.45 -10.78
N GLY A 232 -9.40 -0.04 -10.06
CA GLY A 232 -9.20 0.69 -8.80
C GLY A 232 -10.50 0.89 -8.03
N ALA A 233 -10.40 1.04 -6.71
CA ALA A 233 -11.54 1.40 -5.88
C ALA A 233 -11.84 2.91 -6.06
N MET A 234 -13.05 3.25 -6.49
CA MET A 234 -13.46 4.64 -6.76
C MET A 234 -13.95 5.38 -5.51
N ASP A 235 -13.94 4.73 -4.36
CA ASP A 235 -14.06 5.37 -3.04
C ASP A 235 -12.72 5.92 -2.49
N TRP A 236 -11.66 5.82 -3.28
CA TRP A 236 -10.37 6.46 -3.00
C TRP A 236 -10.17 7.63 -3.96
N GLU A 237 -10.14 8.84 -3.39
CA GLU A 237 -10.14 10.11 -4.16
C GLU A 237 -9.10 10.18 -5.29
N PRO A 238 -7.82 9.78 -5.10
CA PRO A 238 -6.86 9.82 -6.18
C PRO A 238 -7.21 8.92 -7.38
N ASN A 239 -7.98 7.85 -7.18
CA ASN A 239 -8.43 7.02 -8.30
C ASN A 239 -9.51 7.74 -9.11
N ILE A 240 -10.52 8.30 -8.42
CA ILE A 240 -11.62 8.99 -9.10
C ILE A 240 -11.13 10.23 -9.83
N GLU A 241 -10.22 11.01 -9.19
CA GLU A 241 -9.55 12.15 -9.79
C GLU A 241 -8.82 11.76 -11.08
N GLY A 242 -7.97 10.74 -10.98
CA GLY A 242 -7.17 10.27 -12.13
C GLY A 242 -8.01 9.69 -13.26
N ILE A 243 -9.08 8.96 -12.96
CA ILE A 243 -9.96 8.39 -13.98
C ILE A 243 -10.81 9.48 -14.66
N ASN A 244 -11.32 10.45 -13.91
CA ASN A 244 -12.00 11.61 -14.52
C ASN A 244 -11.04 12.33 -15.48
N TRP A 245 -9.83 12.64 -15.02
CA TRP A 245 -8.81 13.27 -15.87
C TRP A 245 -8.50 12.46 -17.14
N PHE A 246 -8.40 11.13 -17.01
CA PHE A 246 -8.16 10.25 -18.15
C PHE A 246 -9.32 10.27 -19.15
N VAL A 247 -10.54 10.13 -18.68
CA VAL A 247 -11.74 10.06 -19.51
C VAL A 247 -12.02 11.39 -20.20
N ASP A 248 -11.81 12.52 -19.49
CA ASP A 248 -12.14 13.85 -20.00
C ASP A 248 -11.04 14.43 -20.89
N ASN A 249 -9.75 14.12 -20.64
CA ASN A 249 -8.65 14.82 -21.31
C ASN A 249 -7.75 13.90 -22.15
N ILE A 250 -7.65 12.61 -21.85
CA ILE A 250 -6.72 11.69 -22.53
C ILE A 250 -7.46 10.81 -23.53
N TRP A 251 -8.56 10.17 -23.08
CA TRP A 251 -9.30 9.24 -23.92
C TRP A 251 -9.85 9.85 -25.22
N PRO A 252 -10.40 11.08 -25.24
CA PRO A 252 -10.87 11.68 -26.47
C PRO A 252 -9.76 11.82 -27.52
N LEU A 253 -8.56 12.23 -27.12
CA LEU A 253 -7.39 12.35 -28.01
C LEU A 253 -6.94 11.00 -28.56
N LEU A 254 -6.92 9.98 -27.69
CA LEU A 254 -6.58 8.61 -28.08
C LEU A 254 -7.62 8.01 -29.04
N ASN A 255 -8.90 8.20 -28.76
CA ASN A 255 -9.98 7.66 -29.60
C ASN A 255 -10.08 8.35 -30.97
N GLU A 256 -9.77 9.64 -31.04
CA GLU A 256 -9.69 10.37 -32.31
C GLU A 256 -8.53 9.85 -33.17
N GLN A 257 -7.34 9.70 -32.56
CA GLN A 257 -6.15 9.28 -33.28
C GLN A 257 -6.11 7.79 -33.58
N PHE A 258 -6.70 6.97 -32.70
CA PHE A 258 -6.68 5.50 -32.77
C PHE A 258 -8.08 4.90 -32.51
N PRO A 259 -9.01 4.96 -33.48
CA PRO A 259 -10.40 4.51 -33.26
C PRO A 259 -10.55 3.03 -32.87
N GLU A 260 -9.57 2.19 -33.22
CA GLU A 260 -9.57 0.74 -32.87
C GLU A 260 -9.02 0.44 -31.46
N LEU A 261 -8.47 1.46 -30.78
CA LEU A 261 -7.88 1.28 -29.47
C LEU A 261 -8.97 0.96 -28.44
N LYS A 262 -8.74 -0.09 -27.65
CA LYS A 262 -9.69 -0.52 -26.61
C LYS A 262 -9.19 -0.11 -25.22
N CYS A 263 -10.10 0.38 -24.40
CA CYS A 263 -9.85 0.70 -23.00
C CYS A 263 -10.97 0.16 -22.11
N HIS A 264 -10.61 -0.57 -21.05
CA HIS A 264 -11.55 -1.15 -20.12
C HIS A 264 -11.24 -0.65 -18.71
N LEU A 265 -12.12 0.17 -18.17
CA LEU A 265 -12.04 0.74 -16.83
C LEU A 265 -12.98 -0.02 -15.90
N ALA A 266 -12.47 -0.50 -14.76
CA ALA A 266 -13.28 -1.20 -13.80
C ALA A 266 -12.92 -0.80 -12.36
N GLY A 267 -13.86 -0.95 -11.45
CA GLY A 267 -13.57 -0.65 -10.05
C GLY A 267 -14.75 -0.71 -9.11
N ARG A 268 -14.43 -1.03 -7.86
CA ARG A 268 -15.40 -1.00 -6.78
C ARG A 268 -15.97 0.40 -6.60
N LYS A 269 -17.29 0.50 -6.39
CA LYS A 269 -18.01 1.77 -6.23
C LYS A 269 -17.84 2.73 -7.40
N MET A 270 -17.80 2.20 -8.62
CA MET A 270 -17.79 3.02 -9.85
C MET A 270 -19.01 3.94 -9.88
N PRO A 271 -18.80 5.28 -9.96
CA PRO A 271 -19.92 6.24 -10.06
C PRO A 271 -20.75 6.05 -11.33
N GLU A 272 -22.05 6.30 -11.23
CA GLU A 272 -22.96 6.11 -12.37
C GLU A 272 -22.62 7.01 -13.54
N TYR A 273 -22.29 8.29 -13.27
CA TYR A 273 -21.92 9.26 -14.31
C TYR A 273 -20.70 8.81 -15.15
N LEU A 274 -19.78 8.01 -14.56
CA LEU A 274 -18.67 7.42 -15.33
C LEU A 274 -19.14 6.25 -16.19
N LYS A 275 -20.03 5.41 -15.67
CA LYS A 275 -20.57 4.27 -16.46
C LYS A 275 -21.35 4.77 -17.68
N GLU A 276 -22.05 5.88 -17.57
CA GLU A 276 -22.77 6.53 -18.67
C GLU A 276 -21.84 7.00 -19.79
N GLN A 277 -20.55 7.19 -19.51
CA GLN A 277 -19.53 7.53 -20.50
C GLN A 277 -19.03 6.29 -21.29
N SER A 278 -19.45 5.09 -20.91
CA SER A 278 -19.10 3.85 -21.62
C SER A 278 -19.70 3.89 -23.04
N LYS A 279 -18.82 4.04 -24.04
CA LYS A 279 -19.22 4.14 -25.45
C LYS A 279 -18.14 3.61 -26.38
N GLY A 280 -18.55 2.83 -27.37
CA GLY A 280 -17.62 2.29 -28.38
C GLY A 280 -16.55 1.40 -27.76
N ASN A 281 -15.29 1.78 -27.94
CA ASN A 281 -14.15 1.04 -27.44
C ASN A 281 -13.71 1.43 -26.01
N LEU A 282 -14.41 2.38 -25.36
CA LEU A 282 -14.30 2.66 -23.93
C LEU A 282 -15.39 1.88 -23.18
N ILE A 283 -14.98 0.88 -22.43
CA ILE A 283 -15.86 0.07 -21.59
C ILE A 283 -15.62 0.47 -20.14
N ILE A 284 -16.67 0.86 -19.44
CA ILE A 284 -16.62 1.24 -18.01
C ILE A 284 -17.61 0.39 -17.25
N GLU A 285 -17.13 -0.40 -16.29
CA GLU A 285 -17.99 -1.28 -15.53
C GLU A 285 -17.68 -1.25 -14.02
N ALA A 286 -18.51 -1.93 -13.26
CA ALA A 286 -18.39 -2.04 -11.82
C ALA A 286 -17.20 -2.92 -11.40
N GLU A 287 -17.25 -3.44 -10.19
CA GLU A 287 -16.23 -4.31 -9.62
C GLU A 287 -16.07 -5.60 -10.42
N VAL A 288 -14.82 -6.00 -10.62
CA VAL A 288 -14.45 -7.27 -11.24
C VAL A 288 -14.13 -8.30 -10.16
N GLU A 289 -14.61 -9.52 -10.35
CA GLU A 289 -14.41 -10.62 -9.39
C GLU A 289 -12.94 -11.07 -9.29
N SER A 290 -12.22 -11.06 -10.41
CA SER A 290 -10.85 -11.53 -10.50
C SER A 290 -9.99 -10.58 -11.35
N MET A 291 -9.04 -9.89 -10.72
CA MET A 291 -8.02 -9.09 -11.42
C MET A 291 -7.26 -9.89 -12.45
N LYS A 292 -6.91 -11.14 -12.12
CA LYS A 292 -6.15 -12.03 -13.01
C LYS A 292 -6.94 -12.30 -14.30
N ASP A 293 -8.20 -12.65 -14.18
CA ASP A 293 -9.03 -12.99 -15.34
C ASP A 293 -9.38 -11.74 -16.15
N PHE A 294 -9.71 -10.65 -15.47
CA PHE A 294 -9.96 -9.34 -16.09
C PHE A 294 -8.78 -8.83 -16.92
N THR A 295 -7.56 -9.08 -16.47
CA THR A 295 -6.35 -8.58 -17.16
C THR A 295 -5.76 -9.57 -18.15
N LEU A 296 -6.33 -10.77 -18.31
CA LEU A 296 -5.73 -11.87 -19.05
C LEU A 296 -5.41 -11.51 -20.51
N ASP A 297 -6.32 -10.85 -21.17
CA ASP A 297 -6.27 -10.43 -22.59
C ASP A 297 -5.74 -9.01 -22.80
N LYS A 298 -5.59 -8.23 -21.73
CA LYS A 298 -5.13 -6.84 -21.76
C LYS A 298 -3.62 -6.76 -21.51
N ASN A 299 -2.96 -5.78 -22.10
CA ASN A 299 -1.50 -5.70 -22.04
C ASN A 299 -0.94 -4.36 -21.55
N VAL A 300 -1.77 -3.32 -21.46
CA VAL A 300 -1.36 -2.00 -21.00
C VAL A 300 -2.22 -1.56 -19.82
N ALA A 301 -1.62 -1.37 -18.66
CA ALA A 301 -2.26 -0.80 -17.48
C ALA A 301 -2.09 0.73 -17.51
N VAL A 302 -3.19 1.48 -17.50
CA VAL A 302 -3.20 2.94 -17.43
C VAL A 302 -3.54 3.36 -16.01
N ILE A 303 -2.62 4.06 -15.35
CA ILE A 303 -2.76 4.43 -13.94
C ILE A 303 -2.46 5.92 -13.79
N PRO A 304 -3.40 6.80 -14.17
CA PRO A 304 -3.20 8.24 -14.35
C PRO A 304 -3.40 9.02 -13.02
N LEU A 305 -2.66 8.70 -11.98
CA LEU A 305 -2.80 9.32 -10.66
C LEU A 305 -2.19 10.72 -10.63
N LEU A 306 -2.97 11.69 -10.18
CA LEU A 306 -2.57 13.09 -10.03
C LEU A 306 -2.20 13.43 -8.58
N SER A 307 -2.59 12.60 -7.62
CA SER A 307 -2.39 12.81 -6.20
C SER A 307 -2.16 11.50 -5.45
N GLY A 308 -1.86 11.61 -4.16
CA GLY A 308 -1.71 10.49 -3.23
C GLY A 308 -0.24 10.19 -2.88
N SER A 309 -0.01 9.36 -1.84
CA SER A 309 1.29 8.99 -1.30
C SER A 309 1.47 7.47 -1.19
N GLY A 310 2.67 6.98 -0.95
CA GLY A 310 3.02 5.58 -0.74
C GLY A 310 3.10 4.73 -2.02
N LEU A 311 3.49 3.48 -1.88
CA LEU A 311 3.63 2.53 -2.99
C LEU A 311 2.26 2.12 -3.56
N ARG A 312 2.13 2.14 -4.87
CA ARG A 312 0.90 1.75 -5.58
C ARG A 312 0.87 0.26 -5.86
N VAL A 313 0.23 -0.50 -4.97
CA VAL A 313 0.15 -1.98 -5.08
C VAL A 313 -0.37 -2.42 -6.45
N LYS A 314 -1.36 -1.72 -7.03
CA LYS A 314 -1.89 -2.02 -8.37
C LYS A 314 -0.84 -1.93 -9.49
N ILE A 315 0.17 -1.06 -9.33
CA ILE A 315 1.30 -1.00 -10.27
C ILE A 315 2.20 -2.22 -10.08
N VAL A 316 2.52 -2.58 -8.85
CA VAL A 316 3.31 -3.80 -8.55
C VAL A 316 2.61 -5.04 -9.11
N GLU A 317 1.29 -5.16 -8.94
CA GLU A 317 0.48 -6.24 -9.54
C GLU A 317 0.57 -6.26 -11.06
N ALA A 318 0.41 -5.10 -11.71
CA ALA A 318 0.53 -5.00 -13.16
C ALA A 318 1.93 -5.39 -13.65
N LEU A 319 2.99 -4.90 -12.99
CA LEU A 319 4.38 -5.29 -13.28
C LEU A 319 4.59 -6.80 -13.10
N ALA A 320 4.06 -7.38 -12.03
CA ALA A 320 4.15 -8.80 -11.74
C ALA A 320 3.47 -9.68 -12.79
N LEU A 321 2.37 -9.19 -13.37
CA LEU A 321 1.69 -9.83 -14.51
C LEU A 321 2.39 -9.53 -15.86
N GLY A 322 3.48 -8.76 -15.86
CA GLY A 322 4.19 -8.34 -17.06
C GLY A 322 3.37 -7.40 -17.95
N LYS A 323 2.47 -6.61 -17.36
CA LYS A 323 1.73 -5.58 -18.11
C LYS A 323 2.62 -4.35 -18.29
N VAL A 324 2.49 -3.70 -19.44
CA VAL A 324 3.12 -2.39 -19.62
C VAL A 324 2.32 -1.36 -18.83
N VAL A 325 2.96 -0.69 -17.89
CA VAL A 325 2.32 0.35 -17.08
C VAL A 325 2.61 1.70 -17.70
N VAL A 326 1.57 2.49 -17.95
CA VAL A 326 1.64 3.92 -18.30
C VAL A 326 1.03 4.69 -17.13
N THR A 327 1.84 5.53 -16.49
CA THR A 327 1.44 6.24 -15.27
C THR A 327 2.13 7.59 -15.17
N THR A 328 1.69 8.41 -14.23
CA THR A 328 2.37 9.68 -13.90
C THR A 328 3.58 9.44 -13.00
N SER A 329 4.43 10.45 -12.84
CA SER A 329 5.52 10.44 -11.85
C SER A 329 4.98 10.24 -10.43
N ILE A 330 3.79 10.79 -10.11
CA ILE A 330 3.11 10.59 -8.82
C ILE A 330 2.64 9.14 -8.67
N GLY A 331 2.10 8.54 -9.73
CA GLY A 331 1.71 7.13 -9.72
C GLY A 331 2.90 6.19 -9.51
N ALA A 332 4.05 6.53 -10.06
CA ALA A 332 5.28 5.74 -10.00
C ALA A 332 6.06 5.87 -8.69
N MET A 333 5.66 6.75 -7.77
CA MET A 333 6.37 6.94 -6.49
C MET A 333 6.56 5.64 -5.73
N GLY A 334 7.76 5.43 -5.19
CA GLY A 334 8.14 4.24 -4.44
C GLY A 334 8.50 3.02 -5.30
N ILE A 335 8.50 3.14 -6.63
CA ILE A 335 8.88 2.06 -7.54
C ILE A 335 10.23 2.42 -8.19
N PRO A 336 11.26 1.57 -8.10
CA PRO A 336 12.57 1.82 -8.71
C PRO A 336 12.53 1.55 -10.22
N TYR A 337 11.74 2.34 -10.94
CA TYR A 337 11.52 2.17 -12.37
C TYR A 337 12.65 2.77 -13.24
N SER A 338 12.71 2.32 -14.48
CA SER A 338 13.46 2.96 -15.57
C SER A 338 12.50 3.23 -16.71
N ASP A 339 12.22 4.52 -16.96
CA ASP A 339 11.30 4.94 -18.01
C ASP A 339 11.72 4.38 -19.38
N GLY A 340 10.75 3.91 -20.14
CA GLY A 340 10.96 3.26 -21.44
C GLY A 340 11.54 1.84 -21.38
N LYS A 341 11.94 1.32 -20.19
CA LYS A 341 12.52 -0.03 -20.04
C LYS A 341 11.59 -1.00 -19.34
N ASN A 342 10.94 -0.59 -18.27
CA ASN A 342 10.06 -1.43 -17.47
C ASN A 342 8.72 -0.78 -17.12
N MET A 343 8.60 0.53 -17.38
CA MET A 343 7.41 1.34 -17.21
C MET A 343 7.48 2.53 -18.14
N LEU A 344 6.35 3.19 -18.38
CA LEU A 344 6.27 4.44 -19.16
C LEU A 344 5.68 5.54 -18.28
N ILE A 345 6.36 6.70 -18.27
CA ILE A 345 5.92 7.87 -17.52
C ILE A 345 5.29 8.89 -18.48
N ALA A 346 4.16 9.44 -18.05
CA ALA A 346 3.42 10.48 -18.74
C ALA A 346 2.72 11.38 -17.72
N ASN A 347 2.98 12.69 -17.76
CA ASN A 347 2.44 13.67 -16.80
C ASN A 347 1.44 14.64 -17.45
N SER A 348 1.25 14.56 -18.75
CA SER A 348 0.24 15.34 -19.49
C SER A 348 -0.58 14.45 -20.42
N PRO A 349 -1.74 14.90 -20.90
CA PRO A 349 -2.53 14.17 -21.88
C PRO A 349 -1.74 13.82 -23.14
N GLU A 350 -0.96 14.76 -23.65
CA GLU A 350 -0.14 14.62 -24.86
C GLU A 350 0.96 13.57 -24.66
N GLU A 351 1.58 13.53 -23.47
CA GLU A 351 2.56 12.52 -23.11
C GLU A 351 1.92 11.13 -23.07
N PHE A 352 0.70 10.97 -22.48
CA PHE A 352 -0.03 9.71 -22.50
C PHE A 352 -0.30 9.24 -23.93
N VAL A 353 -0.80 10.14 -24.79
CA VAL A 353 -1.04 9.84 -26.21
C VAL A 353 0.26 9.40 -26.89
N SER A 354 1.34 10.14 -26.69
CA SER A 354 2.67 9.82 -27.28
C SER A 354 3.19 8.45 -26.84
N GLN A 355 3.05 8.09 -25.55
CA GLN A 355 3.50 6.78 -25.06
C GLN A 355 2.64 5.63 -25.63
N ILE A 356 1.33 5.80 -25.71
CA ILE A 356 0.43 4.79 -26.30
C ILE A 356 0.70 4.65 -27.80
N GLN A 357 0.88 5.75 -28.53
CA GLN A 357 1.26 5.74 -29.95
C GLN A 357 2.54 4.92 -30.18
N LYS A 358 3.59 5.16 -29.39
CA LYS A 358 4.85 4.39 -29.48
C LYS A 358 4.64 2.88 -29.31
N LEU A 359 3.73 2.48 -28.40
CA LEU A 359 3.43 1.07 -28.18
C LEU A 359 2.67 0.45 -29.35
N MET A 360 1.78 1.21 -29.99
CA MET A 360 1.03 0.77 -31.18
C MET A 360 1.91 0.64 -32.41
N GLU A 361 2.79 1.63 -32.64
CA GLU A 361 3.68 1.64 -33.79
C GLU A 361 4.85 0.66 -33.68
N LYS A 362 5.27 0.32 -32.45
CA LYS A 362 6.45 -0.51 -32.19
C LYS A 362 6.11 -1.73 -31.29
N PRO A 363 5.54 -2.81 -31.86
CA PRO A 363 5.17 -3.99 -31.09
C PRO A 363 6.33 -4.62 -30.30
N ILE A 364 7.56 -4.48 -30.80
CA ILE A 364 8.76 -4.95 -30.09
C ILE A 364 8.99 -4.17 -28.77
N LEU A 365 8.64 -2.88 -28.73
CA LEU A 365 8.72 -2.07 -27.52
C LEU A 365 7.76 -2.59 -26.44
N LEU A 366 6.52 -2.90 -26.82
CA LEU A 366 5.53 -3.49 -25.93
C LEU A 366 6.08 -4.78 -25.26
N LYS A 367 6.68 -5.67 -26.04
CA LYS A 367 7.29 -6.93 -25.53
C LYS A 367 8.48 -6.65 -24.61
N ASN A 368 9.34 -5.72 -24.98
CA ASN A 368 10.55 -5.40 -24.22
C ASN A 368 10.19 -4.79 -22.85
N ILE A 369 9.26 -3.82 -22.82
CA ILE A 369 8.80 -3.21 -21.57
C ILE A 369 8.06 -4.24 -20.72
N SER A 370 7.20 -5.07 -21.29
CA SER A 370 6.53 -6.18 -20.58
C SER A 370 7.52 -7.10 -19.90
N LYS A 371 8.59 -7.49 -20.58
CA LYS A 371 9.68 -8.32 -19.99
C LYS A 371 10.42 -7.55 -18.89
N GLY A 372 10.71 -6.27 -19.12
CA GLY A 372 11.32 -5.40 -18.13
C GLY A 372 10.46 -5.23 -16.87
N ALA A 373 9.15 -5.03 -17.04
CA ALA A 373 8.17 -4.94 -15.97
C ALA A 373 8.17 -6.21 -15.10
N ARG A 374 8.09 -7.37 -15.72
CA ARG A 374 8.15 -8.66 -14.99
C ARG A 374 9.47 -8.83 -14.24
N LYS A 375 10.60 -8.52 -14.86
CA LYS A 375 11.92 -8.61 -14.24
C LYS A 375 12.04 -7.67 -13.05
N LEU A 376 11.54 -6.43 -13.16
CA LEU A 376 11.51 -5.48 -12.03
C LEU A 376 10.68 -6.05 -10.87
N ALA A 377 9.51 -6.60 -11.15
CA ALA A 377 8.69 -7.21 -10.11
C ALA A 377 9.41 -8.37 -9.41
N GLU A 378 10.05 -9.26 -10.16
CA GLU A 378 10.81 -10.40 -9.64
C GLU A 378 12.01 -10.00 -8.78
N SER A 379 12.73 -8.91 -9.15
CA SER A 379 13.88 -8.45 -8.37
C SER A 379 13.49 -7.72 -7.10
N GLU A 380 12.48 -6.86 -7.15
CA GLU A 380 12.17 -5.92 -6.06
C GLU A 380 11.03 -6.36 -5.16
N PHE A 381 10.04 -7.10 -5.70
CA PHE A 381 8.78 -7.34 -5.01
C PHE A 381 8.47 -8.84 -4.78
N ASP A 382 9.37 -9.76 -5.12
CA ASP A 382 9.14 -11.20 -4.89
C ASP A 382 9.25 -11.54 -3.39
N LEU A 383 8.24 -12.23 -2.84
CA LEU A 383 8.17 -12.61 -1.44
C LEU A 383 9.38 -13.40 -0.95
N HIS A 384 10.00 -14.24 -1.80
CA HIS A 384 11.18 -15.01 -1.38
C HIS A 384 12.39 -14.10 -1.17
N ASN A 385 12.57 -13.09 -2.03
CA ASN A 385 13.65 -12.12 -1.88
C ASN A 385 13.42 -11.27 -0.62
N LEU A 386 12.18 -10.85 -0.39
CA LEU A 386 11.82 -10.08 0.80
C LEU A 386 11.90 -10.91 2.08
N SER A 387 11.59 -12.20 2.03
CA SER A 387 11.79 -13.12 3.16
C SER A 387 13.25 -13.16 3.63
N THR A 388 14.19 -13.19 2.68
CA THR A 388 15.62 -13.18 3.00
C THR A 388 16.03 -11.84 3.64
N LYS A 389 15.60 -10.71 3.07
CA LYS A 389 15.85 -9.37 3.64
C LYS A 389 15.24 -9.23 5.04
N LEU A 390 13.98 -9.60 5.20
CA LEU A 390 13.27 -9.51 6.48
C LEU A 390 13.92 -10.40 7.55
N THR A 391 14.33 -11.61 7.19
CA THR A 391 15.10 -12.50 8.09
C THR A 391 16.37 -11.82 8.58
N TYR A 392 17.13 -11.20 7.69
CA TYR A 392 18.33 -10.45 8.05
C TYR A 392 18.04 -9.33 9.04
N PHE A 393 17.02 -8.49 8.76
CA PHE A 393 16.63 -7.40 9.66
C PHE A 393 16.16 -7.90 11.04
N CYS A 394 15.47 -9.03 11.09
CA CYS A 394 15.07 -9.61 12.38
C CYS A 394 16.26 -10.16 13.19
N GLN A 395 17.37 -10.57 12.56
CA GLN A 395 18.55 -11.18 13.21
C GLN A 395 19.59 -10.16 13.66
N THR A 396 19.75 -9.05 12.94
CA THR A 396 20.74 -8.04 13.28
C THR A 396 20.41 -7.42 14.64
N LYS A 397 21.34 -7.54 15.60
CA LYS A 397 21.26 -6.77 16.85
C LYS A 397 21.66 -5.33 16.52
N SER A 398 20.82 -4.39 16.92
CA SER A 398 21.11 -2.94 16.85
C SER A 398 22.32 -2.59 17.67
#